data_7e3c839d1eb42e3792ef7f87a74dfefb
#
_entry.id   7e3c839d1eb42e3792ef7f87a74dfefb
#
_cell.length_a   1.000
_cell.length_b   1.000
_cell.length_c   1.000
_cell.angle_alpha   90.00
_cell.angle_beta   90.00
_cell.angle_gamma   90.00
#
_symmetry.space_group_name_H-M   'P 1'
#
loop_
_entity.id
_entity.type
_entity.pdbx_description
1 polymer ?
#
loop_
_entity_poly.entity_id
_entity_poly.type
_entity_poly.pdbx_seq_one_letter_code
_entity_poly.pdbx_strand_id
1 'polypeptide(L)'
;LAYYETLAGEIRERIDSVLDKDEYGNTVFRLTSNKRCPFLNDGNLCDMHIAIGGEHTPFTCRTFPRFINDFGGTREMGISYSCPVAADIMWSEKTDFDFVSEINDLPPSLNDIDAELYFQLLTARKKAYEIVKNSAQPLNKRMIELLDFGVQLQNEIGPYAEGSAPAPFASTFDNPELINPEWREKV
;
A
#
# COMPACT_ATOMS: atom_id res chain seq x y z
N LEU A 1 -7.80 20.24 -6.87
CA LEU A 1 -7.05 21.38 -7.45
C LEU A 1 -7.86 22.66 -7.36
N ALA A 2 -9.15 22.67 -7.78
CA ALA A 2 -9.99 23.87 -7.77
C ALA A 2 -9.97 24.67 -6.45
N TYR A 3 -9.93 24.00 -5.30
CA TYR A 3 -9.80 24.67 -4.00
C TYR A 3 -8.48 25.44 -3.88
N TYR A 4 -7.36 24.87 -4.33
CA TYR A 4 -6.06 25.55 -4.26
C TYR A 4 -6.02 26.81 -5.11
N GLU A 5 -6.78 26.89 -6.19
CA GLU A 5 -6.92 28.07 -7.04
C GLU A 5 -7.62 29.24 -6.33
N THR A 6 -8.39 28.97 -5.28
CA THR A 6 -9.04 30.01 -4.47
C THR A 6 -8.15 30.58 -3.36
N LEU A 7 -7.01 29.94 -3.08
CA LEU A 7 -6.07 30.41 -2.07
C LEU A 7 -5.28 31.63 -2.55
N ALA A 8 -4.78 32.40 -1.59
CA ALA A 8 -3.93 33.56 -1.83
C ALA A 8 -2.78 33.61 -0.83
N GLY A 9 -1.78 34.44 -1.10
CA GLY A 9 -0.62 34.66 -0.24
C GLY A 9 0.38 33.51 -0.26
N GLU A 10 1.23 33.44 0.75
CA GLU A 10 2.40 32.56 0.83
C GLU A 10 2.09 31.09 0.59
N ILE A 11 1.00 30.58 1.17
CA ILE A 11 0.63 29.16 1.00
C ILE A 11 0.30 28.82 -0.45
N ARG A 12 -0.36 29.74 -1.17
CA ARG A 12 -0.66 29.58 -2.59
C ARG A 12 0.61 29.55 -3.43
N GLU A 13 1.48 30.53 -3.23
CA GLU A 13 2.76 30.64 -3.95
C GLU A 13 3.63 29.38 -3.71
N ARG A 14 3.64 28.88 -2.49
CA ARG A 14 4.38 27.67 -2.14
C ARG A 14 3.79 26.42 -2.80
N ILE A 15 2.46 26.30 -2.86
CA ILE A 15 1.78 25.20 -3.58
C ILE A 15 2.17 25.25 -5.06
N ASP A 16 2.03 26.41 -5.71
CA ASP A 16 2.33 26.56 -7.14
C ASP A 16 3.80 26.23 -7.47
N SER A 17 4.71 26.56 -6.58
CA SER A 17 6.14 26.31 -6.78
C SER A 17 6.55 24.85 -6.76
N VAL A 18 5.72 23.98 -6.16
CA VAL A 18 6.02 22.55 -5.98
C VAL A 18 5.07 21.61 -6.71
N LEU A 19 4.00 22.13 -7.34
CA LEU A 19 3.13 21.32 -8.18
C LEU A 19 3.90 20.83 -9.40
N ASP A 20 3.75 19.54 -9.68
CA ASP A 20 4.41 18.87 -10.80
C ASP A 20 3.52 17.75 -11.36
N LYS A 21 3.96 17.12 -12.43
CA LYS A 21 3.33 15.93 -13.00
C LYS A 21 4.27 14.75 -12.86
N ASP A 22 3.72 13.61 -12.43
CA ASP A 22 4.45 12.35 -12.46
C ASP A 22 4.47 11.76 -13.89
N GLU A 23 5.15 10.64 -14.05
CA GLU A 23 5.27 9.92 -15.32
C GLU A 23 3.93 9.44 -15.90
N TYR A 24 2.89 9.35 -15.06
CA TYR A 24 1.52 8.98 -15.43
C TYR A 24 0.61 10.19 -15.68
N GLY A 25 1.14 11.42 -15.56
CA GLY A 25 0.38 12.66 -15.72
C GLY A 25 -0.44 13.08 -14.50
N ASN A 26 -0.32 12.41 -13.38
CA ASN A 26 -0.98 12.81 -12.13
C ASN A 26 -0.33 14.07 -11.55
N THR A 27 -1.15 14.93 -10.95
CA THR A 27 -0.62 16.10 -10.24
C THR A 27 -0.08 15.68 -8.88
N VAL A 28 1.19 15.96 -8.66
CA VAL A 28 1.93 15.62 -7.45
C VAL A 28 2.68 16.82 -6.89
N PHE A 29 3.11 16.76 -5.64
CA PHE A 29 4.07 17.71 -5.10
C PHE A 29 5.49 17.19 -5.30
N ARG A 30 6.31 18.00 -5.95
CA ARG A 30 7.74 17.71 -6.09
C ARG A 30 8.40 17.71 -4.72
N LEU A 31 9.08 16.62 -4.39
CA LEU A 31 9.84 16.52 -3.15
C LEU A 31 11.07 17.42 -3.21
N THR A 32 11.56 17.80 -2.04
CA THR A 32 12.82 18.51 -1.88
C THR A 32 14.02 17.64 -2.32
N SER A 33 15.20 18.22 -2.45
CA SER A 33 16.43 17.51 -2.87
C SER A 33 16.78 16.33 -1.94
N ASN A 34 16.41 16.41 -0.67
CA ASN A 34 16.58 15.33 0.31
C ASN A 34 15.35 14.41 0.43
N LYS A 35 14.48 14.40 -0.58
CA LYS A 35 13.28 13.57 -0.68
C LYS A 35 12.23 13.78 0.42
N ARG A 36 12.23 14.94 1.06
CA ARG A 36 11.21 15.31 2.05
C ARG A 36 10.04 16.03 1.37
N CYS A 37 8.86 15.92 2.00
CA CYS A 37 7.71 16.72 1.60
C CYS A 37 8.00 18.22 1.75
N PRO A 38 7.71 19.07 0.74
CA PRO A 38 7.98 20.51 0.78
C PRO A 38 7.15 21.27 1.83
N PHE A 39 6.10 20.65 2.37
CA PHE A 39 5.25 21.23 3.41
C PHE A 39 5.56 20.69 4.82
N LEU A 40 6.58 19.85 4.97
CA LEU A 40 7.00 19.36 6.27
C LEU A 40 7.99 20.36 6.88
N ASN A 41 7.59 21.04 7.97
CA ASN A 41 8.43 22.02 8.65
C ASN A 41 9.49 21.37 9.58
N ASP A 42 10.30 22.18 10.22
CA ASP A 42 11.36 21.70 11.11
C ASP A 42 10.84 21.00 12.38
N GLY A 43 9.60 21.29 12.77
CA GLY A 43 8.89 20.60 13.85
C GLY A 43 8.24 19.27 13.41
N ASN A 44 8.48 18.81 12.19
CA ASN A 44 7.83 17.65 11.56
C ASN A 44 6.30 17.76 11.50
N LEU A 45 5.77 18.97 11.41
CA LEU A 45 4.37 19.25 11.21
C LEU A 45 4.12 19.69 9.75
N CYS A 46 2.90 19.46 9.27
CA CYS A 46 2.51 19.84 7.91
C CYS A 46 1.99 21.28 7.87
N ASP A 47 2.71 22.17 7.20
CA ASP A 47 2.31 23.58 7.04
C ASP A 47 0.99 23.74 6.27
N MET A 48 0.70 22.86 5.30
CA MET A 48 -0.62 22.88 4.64
C MET A 48 -1.73 22.56 5.64
N HIS A 49 -1.54 21.53 6.46
CA HIS A 49 -2.53 21.17 7.49
C HIS A 49 -2.77 22.33 8.46
N ILE A 50 -1.72 23.04 8.84
CA ILE A 50 -1.78 24.18 9.74
C ILE A 50 -2.50 25.37 9.05
N ALA A 51 -2.19 25.63 7.78
CA ALA A 51 -2.67 26.81 7.08
C ALA A 51 -4.12 26.69 6.55
N ILE A 52 -4.50 25.49 6.06
CA ILE A 52 -5.76 25.30 5.33
C ILE A 52 -6.62 24.16 5.86
N GLY A 53 -6.20 23.48 6.93
CA GLY A 53 -6.91 22.34 7.51
C GLY A 53 -6.63 21.01 6.80
N GLY A 54 -6.83 19.91 7.54
CA GLY A 54 -6.55 18.57 7.05
C GLY A 54 -7.45 18.15 5.89
N GLU A 55 -8.69 18.63 5.86
CA GLU A 55 -9.68 18.34 4.83
C GLU A 55 -9.30 18.87 3.44
N HIS A 56 -8.42 19.84 3.38
CA HIS A 56 -7.93 20.44 2.13
C HIS A 56 -6.55 19.93 1.69
N THR A 57 -5.95 19.05 2.47
CA THR A 57 -4.70 18.40 2.06
C THR A 57 -4.93 17.38 0.93
N PRO A 58 -3.89 16.98 0.17
CA PRO A 58 -4.03 15.97 -0.87
C PRO A 58 -4.69 14.68 -0.37
N PHE A 59 -5.37 13.98 -1.27
CA PHE A 59 -6.08 12.74 -0.95
C PHE A 59 -5.19 11.72 -0.21
N THR A 60 -3.98 11.50 -0.71
CA THR A 60 -3.00 10.61 -0.07
C THR A 60 -2.67 11.01 1.37
N CYS A 61 -2.55 12.33 1.64
CA CYS A 61 -2.27 12.82 2.99
C CYS A 61 -3.45 12.64 3.94
N ARG A 62 -4.69 12.80 3.43
CA ARG A 62 -5.92 12.63 4.22
C ARG A 62 -6.22 11.18 4.54
N THR A 63 -5.90 10.29 3.62
CA THR A 63 -6.16 8.85 3.79
C THR A 63 -5.08 8.15 4.58
N PHE A 64 -3.82 8.62 4.53
CA PHE A 64 -2.73 8.03 5.31
C PHE A 64 -3.08 8.00 6.82
N PRO A 65 -2.83 6.94 7.53
CA PRO A 65 -2.17 5.69 7.11
C PRO A 65 -3.10 4.60 6.55
N ARG A 66 -4.34 4.94 6.22
CA ARG A 66 -5.31 3.97 5.71
C ARG A 66 -5.06 3.68 4.24
N PHE A 67 -5.20 2.43 3.86
CA PHE A 67 -5.33 2.03 2.47
C PHE A 67 -6.73 1.45 2.24
N ILE A 68 -7.24 1.64 1.05
CA ILE A 68 -8.59 1.22 0.65
C ILE A 68 -8.45 0.51 -0.69
N ASN A 69 -8.95 -0.72 -0.75
CA ASN A 69 -9.07 -1.50 -1.97
C ASN A 69 -10.55 -1.78 -2.23
N ASP A 70 -11.04 -1.33 -3.37
CA ASP A 70 -12.41 -1.55 -3.79
C ASP A 70 -12.45 -2.63 -4.89
N PHE A 71 -13.33 -3.60 -4.74
CA PHE A 71 -13.64 -4.57 -5.77
C PHE A 71 -15.13 -4.91 -5.78
N GLY A 72 -15.82 -4.55 -6.86
CA GLY A 72 -17.27 -4.77 -6.96
C GLY A 72 -18.02 -4.20 -5.75
N GLY A 73 -18.72 -5.06 -5.02
CA GLY A 73 -19.43 -4.69 -3.79
C GLY A 73 -18.60 -4.81 -2.50
N THR A 74 -17.31 -5.13 -2.63
CA THR A 74 -16.43 -5.32 -1.46
C THR A 74 -15.45 -4.16 -1.35
N ARG A 75 -15.36 -3.56 -0.16
CA ARG A 75 -14.33 -2.59 0.21
C ARG A 75 -13.48 -3.15 1.33
N GLU A 76 -12.19 -3.25 1.10
CA GLU A 76 -11.21 -3.62 2.11
C GLU A 76 -10.46 -2.40 2.58
N MET A 77 -10.36 -2.23 3.88
CA MET A 77 -9.60 -1.14 4.51
C MET A 77 -8.58 -1.72 5.47
N GLY A 78 -7.41 -1.13 5.47
CA GLY A 78 -6.35 -1.47 6.40
C GLY A 78 -5.52 -0.26 6.78
N ILE A 79 -4.55 -0.47 7.64
CA ILE A 79 -3.63 0.57 8.13
C ILE A 79 -2.20 0.17 7.75
N SER A 80 -1.49 1.10 7.12
CA SER A 80 -0.10 0.90 6.71
C SER A 80 0.85 0.95 7.91
N TYR A 81 1.76 -0.01 7.98
CA TYR A 81 2.90 -0.01 8.92
C TYR A 81 3.91 1.12 8.67
N SER A 82 3.79 1.86 7.57
CA SER A 82 4.59 3.07 7.33
C SER A 82 4.25 4.19 8.32
N CYS A 83 3.15 4.07 9.06
CA CYS A 83 2.81 4.95 10.17
C CYS A 83 3.46 4.41 11.45
N PRO A 84 4.41 5.13 12.09
CA PRO A 84 5.05 4.67 13.32
C PRO A 84 4.06 4.36 14.45
N VAL A 85 3.03 5.19 14.60
CA VAL A 85 2.00 4.99 15.63
C VAL A 85 1.21 3.70 15.38
N ALA A 86 0.84 3.44 14.13
CA ALA A 86 0.15 2.19 13.77
C ALA A 86 1.05 0.97 14.04
N ALA A 87 2.33 1.06 13.66
CA ALA A 87 3.31 0.02 13.92
C ALA A 87 3.50 -0.23 15.42
N ASP A 88 3.62 0.83 16.24
CA ASP A 88 3.75 0.71 17.70
C ASP A 88 2.53 0.06 18.36
N ILE A 89 1.31 0.44 17.96
CA ILE A 89 0.09 -0.18 18.44
C ILE A 89 0.07 -1.67 18.11
N MET A 90 0.35 -2.02 16.85
CA MET A 90 0.33 -3.41 16.40
C MET A 90 1.42 -4.25 17.04
N TRP A 91 2.56 -3.64 17.40
CA TRP A 91 3.67 -4.32 18.08
C TRP A 91 3.43 -4.49 19.57
N SER A 92 2.78 -3.50 20.20
CA SER A 92 2.50 -3.50 21.65
C SER A 92 1.31 -4.37 22.03
N GLU A 93 0.32 -4.48 21.14
CA GLU A 93 -0.87 -5.29 21.38
C GLU A 93 -0.54 -6.79 21.22
N LYS A 94 -0.89 -7.57 22.23
CA LYS A 94 -0.72 -9.04 22.22
C LYS A 94 -1.99 -9.77 21.75
N THR A 95 -2.90 -9.05 21.15
CA THR A 95 -4.18 -9.60 20.67
C THR A 95 -4.02 -10.12 19.24
N ASP A 96 -4.72 -11.18 18.93
CA ASP A 96 -4.85 -11.64 17.55
C ASP A 96 -5.65 -10.61 16.76
N PHE A 97 -5.07 -10.13 15.66
CA PHE A 97 -5.78 -9.27 14.72
C PHE A 97 -6.67 -10.14 13.83
N ASP A 98 -7.92 -9.73 13.69
CA ASP A 98 -8.86 -10.42 12.82
C ASP A 98 -9.56 -9.42 11.89
N PHE A 99 -10.19 -9.96 10.84
CA PHE A 99 -10.97 -9.15 9.92
C PHE A 99 -12.35 -8.91 10.51
N VAL A 100 -12.76 -7.65 10.52
CA VAL A 100 -14.13 -7.25 10.83
C VAL A 100 -14.85 -7.00 9.51
N SER A 101 -16.00 -7.66 9.32
CA SER A 101 -16.81 -7.50 8.14
C SER A 101 -18.13 -6.81 8.52
N GLU A 102 -18.46 -5.74 7.80
CA GLU A 102 -19.68 -5.00 7.94
C GLU A 102 -20.41 -4.91 6.60
N ILE A 103 -21.73 -4.99 6.62
CA ILE A 103 -22.55 -4.75 5.44
C ILE A 103 -22.85 -3.26 5.37
N ASN A 104 -22.64 -2.65 4.23
CA ASN A 104 -22.99 -1.26 3.96
C ASN A 104 -23.78 -1.13 2.66
N ASP A 105 -24.49 -0.01 2.52
CA ASP A 105 -25.33 0.31 1.35
C ASP A 105 -24.59 1.16 0.30
N LEU A 106 -23.27 1.20 0.34
CA LEU A 106 -22.49 1.94 -0.64
C LEU A 106 -22.64 1.29 -2.03
N PRO A 107 -22.72 2.08 -3.08
CA PRO A 107 -22.79 1.54 -4.43
C PRO A 107 -21.50 0.75 -4.72
N PRO A 108 -21.60 -0.36 -5.47
CA PRO A 108 -20.43 -1.13 -5.84
C PRO A 108 -19.45 -0.26 -6.65
N SER A 109 -18.17 -0.41 -6.36
CA SER A 109 -17.09 0.19 -7.14
C SER A 109 -16.86 -0.68 -8.39
N LEU A 110 -16.79 -0.05 -9.53
CA LEU A 110 -16.30 -0.68 -10.76
C LEU A 110 -14.80 -0.45 -10.82
N ASN A 111 -14.04 -1.51 -10.75
CA ASN A 111 -12.61 -1.48 -10.96
C ASN A 111 -12.22 -2.41 -12.12
N ASP A 112 -11.02 -2.24 -12.63
CA ASP A 112 -10.52 -2.93 -13.82
C ASP A 112 -9.92 -4.32 -13.50
N ILE A 113 -10.10 -4.82 -12.27
CA ILE A 113 -9.57 -6.13 -11.89
C ILE A 113 -10.47 -7.23 -12.45
N ASP A 114 -9.85 -8.18 -13.12
CA ASP A 114 -10.53 -9.40 -13.58
C ASP A 114 -11.11 -10.17 -12.40
N ALA A 115 -12.38 -10.59 -12.52
CA ALA A 115 -13.10 -11.25 -11.44
C ALA A 115 -12.51 -12.63 -11.09
N GLU A 116 -12.01 -13.37 -12.08
CA GLU A 116 -11.41 -14.69 -11.88
C GLU A 116 -10.11 -14.54 -11.10
N LEU A 117 -9.25 -13.60 -11.51
CA LEU A 117 -8.02 -13.25 -10.80
C LEU A 117 -8.30 -12.84 -9.35
N TYR A 118 -9.33 -12.01 -9.13
CA TYR A 118 -9.71 -11.60 -7.78
C TYR A 118 -10.05 -12.79 -6.88
N PHE A 119 -10.88 -13.72 -7.35
CA PHE A 119 -11.25 -14.90 -6.55
C PHE A 119 -10.07 -15.84 -6.32
N GLN A 120 -9.17 -15.98 -7.29
CA GLN A 120 -7.92 -16.72 -7.11
C GLN A 120 -7.06 -16.09 -6.01
N LEU A 121 -6.89 -14.77 -6.03
CA LEU A 121 -6.14 -14.03 -5.00
C LEU A 121 -6.79 -14.13 -3.62
N LEU A 122 -8.12 -14.12 -3.50
CA LEU A 122 -8.79 -14.35 -2.22
C LEU A 122 -8.51 -15.74 -1.66
N THR A 123 -8.52 -16.76 -2.53
CA THR A 123 -8.20 -18.15 -2.14
C THR A 123 -6.75 -18.28 -1.72
N ALA A 124 -5.84 -17.69 -2.49
CA ALA A 124 -4.42 -17.65 -2.19
C ALA A 124 -4.13 -16.94 -0.85
N ARG A 125 -4.78 -15.81 -0.60
CA ARG A 125 -4.69 -15.08 0.67
C ARG A 125 -5.07 -15.94 1.86
N LYS A 126 -6.15 -16.71 1.75
CA LYS A 126 -6.57 -17.63 2.82
C LYS A 126 -5.47 -18.66 3.13
N LYS A 127 -4.89 -19.27 2.09
CA LYS A 127 -3.77 -20.22 2.26
C LYS A 127 -2.53 -19.55 2.87
N ALA A 128 -2.20 -18.33 2.44
CA ALA A 128 -1.10 -17.57 3.03
C ALA A 128 -1.29 -17.34 4.54
N TYR A 129 -2.51 -17.01 4.98
CA TYR A 129 -2.81 -16.90 6.42
C TYR A 129 -2.69 -18.21 7.16
N GLU A 130 -3.10 -19.33 6.57
CA GLU A 130 -2.94 -20.66 7.18
C GLU A 130 -1.46 -20.97 7.41
N ILE A 131 -0.58 -20.66 6.44
CA ILE A 131 0.86 -20.83 6.57
C ILE A 131 1.40 -19.93 7.71
N VAL A 132 1.07 -18.66 7.71
CA VAL A 132 1.59 -17.69 8.70
C VAL A 132 1.10 -18.03 10.12
N LYS A 133 -0.16 -18.43 10.27
CA LYS A 133 -0.77 -18.78 11.57
C LYS A 133 -0.38 -20.14 12.10
N ASN A 134 0.31 -20.98 11.34
CA ASN A 134 0.72 -22.32 11.76
C ASN A 134 1.83 -22.27 12.83
N SER A 135 1.44 -22.04 14.08
CA SER A 135 2.36 -21.95 15.21
C SER A 135 3.07 -23.27 15.56
N ALA A 136 2.64 -24.42 14.99
CA ALA A 136 3.34 -25.70 15.14
C ALA A 136 4.68 -25.73 14.41
N GLN A 137 4.89 -24.81 13.46
CA GLN A 137 6.15 -24.64 12.76
C GLN A 137 6.91 -23.40 13.25
N PRO A 138 8.25 -23.44 13.30
CA PRO A 138 9.06 -22.27 13.62
C PRO A 138 8.89 -21.17 12.55
N LEU A 139 9.06 -19.91 12.95
CA LEU A 139 8.80 -18.74 12.10
C LEU A 139 9.56 -18.80 10.77
N ASN A 140 10.82 -19.16 10.80
CA ASN A 140 11.66 -19.26 9.61
C ASN A 140 11.10 -20.25 8.57
N LYS A 141 10.60 -21.41 8.99
CA LYS A 141 9.98 -22.38 8.08
C LYS A 141 8.70 -21.84 7.46
N ARG A 142 7.87 -21.17 8.27
CA ARG A 142 6.65 -20.50 7.76
C ARG A 142 6.97 -19.42 6.73
N MET A 143 8.05 -18.66 6.96
CA MET A 143 8.48 -17.64 5.99
C MET A 143 8.95 -18.24 4.68
N ILE A 144 9.73 -19.33 4.72
CA ILE A 144 10.16 -20.04 3.51
C ILE A 144 8.95 -20.59 2.76
N GLU A 145 8.05 -21.27 3.45
CA GLU A 145 6.84 -21.84 2.88
C GLU A 145 5.96 -20.74 2.22
N LEU A 146 5.84 -19.58 2.87
CA LEU A 146 5.09 -18.45 2.33
C LEU A 146 5.75 -17.89 1.06
N LEU A 147 7.07 -17.78 1.03
CA LEU A 147 7.79 -17.32 -0.15
C LEU A 147 7.68 -18.31 -1.32
N ASP A 148 7.87 -19.61 -1.05
CA ASP A 148 7.71 -20.66 -2.06
C ASP A 148 6.26 -20.68 -2.61
N PHE A 149 5.27 -20.51 -1.74
CA PHE A 149 3.88 -20.37 -2.15
C PHE A 149 3.66 -19.11 -3.02
N GLY A 150 4.26 -17.97 -2.67
CA GLY A 150 4.19 -16.74 -3.45
C GLY A 150 4.77 -16.90 -4.86
N VAL A 151 5.89 -17.58 -4.99
CA VAL A 151 6.50 -17.89 -6.30
C VAL A 151 5.60 -18.81 -7.14
N GLN A 152 5.02 -19.85 -6.53
CA GLN A 152 4.08 -20.74 -7.23
C GLN A 152 2.86 -19.97 -7.71
N LEU A 153 2.26 -19.16 -6.85
CA LEU A 153 1.10 -18.32 -7.19
C LEU A 153 1.43 -17.37 -8.32
N GLN A 154 2.60 -16.71 -8.30
CA GLN A 154 3.01 -15.80 -9.38
C GLN A 154 3.09 -16.52 -10.74
N ASN A 155 3.58 -17.75 -10.77
CA ASN A 155 3.63 -18.54 -11.99
C ASN A 155 2.23 -18.94 -12.49
N GLU A 156 1.28 -19.18 -11.58
CA GLU A 156 -0.10 -19.51 -11.93
C GLU A 156 -0.88 -18.31 -12.46
N ILE A 157 -0.68 -17.12 -11.87
CA ILE A 157 -1.41 -15.90 -12.26
C ILE A 157 -0.67 -15.05 -13.32
N GLY A 158 0.60 -15.36 -13.61
CA GLY A 158 1.42 -14.63 -14.58
C GLY A 158 0.73 -14.39 -15.93
N PRO A 159 0.05 -15.37 -16.54
CA PRO A 159 -0.67 -15.20 -17.79
C PRO A 159 -1.80 -14.15 -17.74
N TYR A 160 -2.41 -13.94 -16.58
CA TYR A 160 -3.47 -12.93 -16.39
C TYR A 160 -2.90 -11.51 -16.21
N ALA A 161 -1.64 -11.40 -15.79
CA ALA A 161 -0.97 -10.12 -15.59
C ALA A 161 -0.34 -9.55 -16.89
N GLU A 162 -0.24 -10.34 -17.96
CA GLU A 162 0.38 -9.91 -19.23
C GLU A 162 -0.40 -8.84 -20.00
N GLY A 163 -1.66 -8.56 -19.64
CA GLY A 163 -2.42 -7.42 -20.16
C GLY A 163 -2.12 -6.08 -19.51
N SER A 164 -1.47 -6.09 -18.38
CA SER A 164 -0.95 -4.93 -17.65
C SER A 164 0.57 -4.92 -17.83
N ALA A 165 1.18 -3.75 -17.95
CA ALA A 165 2.64 -3.65 -17.99
C ALA A 165 3.25 -4.56 -16.89
N PRO A 166 4.30 -5.34 -17.20
CA PRO A 166 4.84 -6.31 -16.26
C PRO A 166 5.09 -5.63 -14.93
N ALA A 167 4.41 -6.10 -13.89
CA ALA A 167 4.67 -5.60 -12.56
C ALA A 167 6.17 -5.79 -12.30
N PRO A 168 6.89 -4.76 -11.85
CA PRO A 168 8.34 -4.85 -11.60
C PRO A 168 8.72 -5.97 -10.62
N PHE A 169 7.75 -6.60 -10.00
CA PHE A 169 7.91 -7.77 -9.15
C PHE A 169 8.12 -9.11 -9.89
N ALA A 170 7.52 -9.30 -11.07
CA ALA A 170 7.66 -10.56 -11.80
C ALA A 170 9.13 -10.85 -12.15
N SER A 171 9.88 -9.85 -12.60
CA SER A 171 11.31 -9.99 -12.96
C SER A 171 12.23 -10.27 -11.76
N THR A 172 11.79 -10.02 -10.53
CA THR A 172 12.58 -10.22 -9.32
C THR A 172 12.42 -11.64 -8.77
N PHE A 173 11.25 -12.26 -9.01
CA PHE A 173 10.98 -13.64 -8.56
C PHE A 173 11.36 -14.70 -9.59
N ASP A 174 11.47 -14.35 -10.88
CA ASP A 174 11.97 -15.26 -11.93
C ASP A 174 13.47 -15.56 -11.83
N ASN A 175 14.18 -14.93 -10.91
CA ASN A 175 15.60 -15.22 -10.68
C ASN A 175 15.80 -15.87 -9.31
N PRO A 176 15.77 -17.22 -9.22
CA PRO A 176 16.03 -17.96 -7.97
C PRO A 176 17.44 -17.71 -7.41
N GLU A 177 18.35 -17.10 -8.18
CA GLU A 177 19.67 -16.67 -7.72
C GLU A 177 19.61 -15.43 -6.82
N LEU A 178 18.51 -14.64 -6.85
CA LEU A 178 18.31 -13.50 -5.96
C LEU A 178 17.84 -13.90 -4.56
N ILE A 179 17.34 -15.10 -4.40
CA ILE A 179 17.15 -15.69 -3.07
C ILE A 179 18.52 -16.22 -2.65
N ASN A 180 19.31 -15.35 -2.02
CA ASN A 180 20.68 -15.66 -1.61
C ASN A 180 20.74 -17.03 -0.96
N PRO A 181 21.48 -18.02 -1.53
CA PRO A 181 21.60 -19.37 -0.96
C PRO A 181 22.04 -19.38 0.51
N GLU A 182 22.81 -18.37 0.94
CA GLU A 182 23.23 -18.21 2.33
C GLU A 182 22.07 -17.99 3.31
N TRP A 183 20.91 -17.56 2.85
CA TRP A 183 19.70 -17.44 3.68
C TRP A 183 19.06 -18.79 3.94
N ARG A 184 19.22 -19.73 2.99
CA ARG A 184 18.73 -21.12 3.16
C ARG A 184 19.60 -21.93 4.12
N GLU A 185 20.88 -21.59 4.26
CA GLU A 185 21.80 -22.29 5.16
C GLU A 185 21.82 -21.71 6.59
N LYS A 186 21.40 -20.45 6.79
CA LYS A 186 21.39 -19.79 8.11
C LYS A 186 20.05 -19.85 8.83
N VAL A 187 19.06 -20.51 8.24
CA VAL A 187 17.71 -20.70 8.75
C VAL A 187 17.46 -22.21 8.89
#